data_29fe18394812289b6de85e2eb09f489a
#
_entry.id   29fe18394812289b6de85e2eb09f489a
#
_cell.length_a   1.000
_cell.length_b   1.000
_cell.length_c   1.000
_cell.angle_alpha   90.00
_cell.angle_beta   90.00
_cell.angle_gamma   90.00
#
_symmetry.space_group_name_H-M   'P 1'
#
loop_
_entity.id
_entity.type
_entity.pdbx_description
1 polymer ?
#
loop_
_entity_poly.entity_id
_entity_poly.type
_entity_poly.pdbx_seq_one_letter_code
_entity_poly.pdbx_strand_id
1 'polypeptide(L)'
;MVAMSSPPVSTAAEAIGGDRAFSFVAFGDMPYSIPNDYARFDRLIAAVNQLKPAFSVHVGDIKSGSSACTDEALQKVYDQFQTFDQPLVYAIGDNEWTDCHRNRETPFNPRERLAKLRQMFFANPGQSLGRAPMTVESEARTLPAFSTYVENARFTKNDVLFVTLNIPGSNNGFETTDPQAATEYF
;
A
#
# COMPACT_ATOMS: atom_id res chain seq x y z
N MET A 1 14.42 -39.01 18.41
CA MET A 1 14.14 -37.66 17.86
C MET A 1 14.66 -37.62 16.45
N VAL A 2 13.76 -37.66 15.47
CA VAL A 2 14.13 -37.57 14.05
C VAL A 2 14.06 -36.10 13.69
N ALA A 3 15.18 -35.49 13.35
CA ALA A 3 15.22 -34.12 12.86
C ALA A 3 14.59 -34.08 11.46
N MET A 4 13.43 -33.46 11.32
CA MET A 4 12.86 -33.14 10.02
C MET A 4 13.65 -31.96 9.43
N SER A 5 14.49 -32.23 8.45
CA SER A 5 15.10 -31.18 7.64
C SER A 5 14.01 -30.62 6.71
N SER A 6 13.76 -29.32 6.81
CA SER A 6 12.91 -28.62 5.84
C SER A 6 13.55 -28.74 4.45
N PRO A 7 12.77 -29.04 3.39
CA PRO A 7 13.31 -29.06 2.04
C PRO A 7 13.83 -27.65 1.68
N PRO A 8 14.89 -27.55 0.87
CA PRO A 8 15.36 -26.26 0.40
C PRO A 8 14.25 -25.58 -0.41
N VAL A 9 14.01 -24.30 -0.13
CA VAL A 9 13.15 -23.46 -0.97
C VAL A 9 13.80 -23.41 -2.34
N SER A 10 13.19 -24.08 -3.30
CA SER A 10 13.64 -24.06 -4.69
C SER A 10 13.61 -22.62 -5.18
N THR A 11 14.77 -22.09 -5.54
CA THR A 11 14.89 -20.82 -6.27
C THR A 11 14.44 -21.04 -7.71
N ALA A 12 13.13 -21.12 -7.91
CA ALA A 12 12.53 -21.26 -9.25
C ALA A 12 12.77 -20.03 -10.15
N ALA A 13 13.50 -19.02 -9.66
CA ALA A 13 13.80 -17.79 -10.39
C ALA A 13 14.90 -17.93 -11.45
N GLU A 14 15.73 -18.98 -11.39
CA GLU A 14 16.83 -19.15 -12.37
C GLU A 14 16.39 -19.75 -13.72
N ALA A 15 15.17 -20.28 -13.83
CA ALA A 15 14.75 -21.02 -15.02
C ALA A 15 13.99 -20.21 -16.08
N ILE A 16 13.57 -18.97 -15.78
CA ILE A 16 12.73 -18.16 -16.67
C ILE A 16 13.25 -16.72 -16.72
N GLY A 17 14.08 -16.34 -17.69
CA GLY A 17 14.26 -14.94 -18.04
C GLY A 17 15.68 -14.36 -18.13
N GLY A 18 16.75 -15.13 -17.93
CA GLY A 18 18.12 -14.63 -18.09
C GLY A 18 18.40 -13.37 -17.26
N ASP A 19 19.32 -12.52 -17.69
CA ASP A 19 19.77 -11.29 -16.99
C ASP A 19 18.69 -10.22 -16.74
N ARG A 20 17.47 -10.39 -17.29
CA ARG A 20 16.34 -9.46 -17.12
C ARG A 20 15.28 -9.96 -16.15
N ALA A 21 15.42 -11.16 -15.60
CA ALA A 21 14.48 -11.66 -14.60
C ALA A 21 14.59 -10.86 -13.30
N PHE A 22 13.47 -10.56 -12.68
CA PHE A 22 13.38 -9.94 -11.35
C PHE A 22 12.21 -10.54 -10.57
N SER A 23 12.28 -10.47 -9.26
CA SER A 23 11.18 -10.81 -8.37
C SER A 23 10.67 -9.57 -7.64
N PHE A 24 9.38 -9.54 -7.35
CA PHE A 24 8.76 -8.57 -6.47
C PHE A 24 7.80 -9.28 -5.52
N VAL A 25 7.44 -8.62 -4.43
CA VAL A 25 6.45 -9.11 -3.46
C VAL A 25 5.22 -8.25 -3.56
N ALA A 26 4.04 -8.87 -3.72
CA ALA A 26 2.75 -8.21 -3.65
C ALA A 26 1.95 -8.76 -2.47
N PHE A 27 1.36 -7.88 -1.66
CA PHE A 27 0.54 -8.23 -0.50
C PHE A 27 -0.41 -7.08 -0.17
N GLY A 28 -1.42 -7.34 0.63
CA GLY A 28 -2.38 -6.37 1.15
C GLY A 28 -2.99 -6.86 2.45
N ASP A 29 -4.00 -6.16 2.98
CA ASP A 29 -4.72 -6.55 4.19
C ASP A 29 -3.79 -6.79 5.41
N MET A 30 -2.71 -5.99 5.49
CA MET A 30 -1.73 -6.12 6.57
C MET A 30 -1.05 -4.78 6.86
N PRO A 31 -1.03 -4.33 8.16
CA PRO A 31 -1.70 -4.97 9.30
C PRO A 31 -3.21 -4.81 9.17
N TYR A 32 -4.01 -5.80 9.55
CA TYR A 32 -5.47 -5.72 9.42
C TYR A 32 -6.17 -5.52 10.78
N SER A 33 -5.93 -6.42 11.72
CA SER A 33 -6.46 -6.33 13.09
C SER A 33 -5.54 -5.50 13.98
N ILE A 34 -5.58 -4.19 13.82
CA ILE A 34 -4.76 -3.27 14.61
C ILE A 34 -5.32 -3.07 16.03
N PRO A 35 -4.47 -2.96 17.08
CA PRO A 35 -3.00 -2.97 17.03
C PRO A 35 -2.36 -4.36 17.03
N ASN A 36 -3.12 -5.45 17.10
CA ASN A 36 -2.63 -6.82 17.31
C ASN A 36 -1.69 -7.29 16.19
N ASP A 37 -1.95 -6.87 14.96
CA ASP A 37 -1.17 -7.29 13.79
C ASP A 37 0.13 -6.50 13.59
N TYR A 38 0.41 -5.42 14.34
CA TYR A 38 1.63 -4.63 14.13
C TYR A 38 2.90 -5.48 14.27
N ALA A 39 3.00 -6.29 15.32
CA ALA A 39 4.17 -7.15 15.50
C ALA A 39 4.26 -8.28 14.45
N ARG A 40 3.12 -8.74 13.92
CA ARG A 40 3.08 -9.71 12.83
C ARG A 40 3.55 -9.06 11.52
N PHE A 41 3.14 -7.83 11.28
CA PHE A 41 3.57 -7.07 10.12
C PHE A 41 5.08 -6.75 10.17
N ASP A 42 5.64 -6.40 11.33
CA ASP A 42 7.08 -6.23 11.49
C ASP A 42 7.86 -7.50 11.11
N ARG A 43 7.34 -8.69 11.47
CA ARG A 43 7.96 -9.98 11.06
C ARG A 43 7.85 -10.23 9.56
N LEU A 44 6.72 -9.87 8.93
CA LEU A 44 6.55 -9.95 7.47
C LEU A 44 7.56 -9.05 6.77
N ILE A 45 7.70 -7.79 7.22
CA ILE A 45 8.68 -6.85 6.67
C ILE A 45 10.10 -7.42 6.78
N ALA A 46 10.46 -7.96 7.95
CA ALA A 46 11.78 -8.58 8.14
C ALA A 46 12.02 -9.74 7.16
N ALA A 47 11.02 -10.58 6.91
CA ALA A 47 11.10 -11.67 5.94
C ALA A 47 11.25 -11.14 4.51
N VAL A 48 10.48 -10.11 4.13
CA VAL A 48 10.60 -9.47 2.81
C VAL A 48 11.98 -8.84 2.62
N ASN A 49 12.51 -8.16 3.64
CA ASN A 49 13.85 -7.57 3.60
C ASN A 49 14.95 -8.64 3.39
N GLN A 50 14.77 -9.85 3.95
CA GLN A 50 15.68 -10.98 3.70
C GLN A 50 15.59 -11.51 2.28
N LEU A 51 14.41 -11.50 1.65
CA LEU A 51 14.22 -11.92 0.25
C LEU A 51 14.86 -10.96 -0.76
N LYS A 52 15.06 -9.70 -0.39
CA LYS A 52 15.63 -8.63 -1.23
C LYS A 52 14.95 -8.55 -2.61
N PRO A 53 13.62 -8.42 -2.70
CA PRO A 53 12.94 -8.27 -3.98
C PRO A 53 13.38 -6.97 -4.67
N ALA A 54 13.15 -6.87 -5.98
CA ALA A 54 13.41 -5.63 -6.71
C ALA A 54 12.59 -4.45 -6.19
N PHE A 55 11.38 -4.73 -5.72
CA PHE A 55 10.45 -3.83 -5.02
C PHE A 55 9.34 -4.65 -4.37
N SER A 56 8.54 -4.02 -3.52
CA SER A 56 7.30 -4.57 -2.99
C SER A 56 6.12 -3.71 -3.37
N VAL A 57 4.92 -4.31 -3.45
CA VAL A 57 3.65 -3.61 -3.66
C VAL A 57 2.71 -3.97 -2.52
N HIS A 58 2.18 -2.95 -1.84
CA HIS A 58 1.07 -3.09 -0.91
C HIS A 58 -0.21 -2.62 -1.60
N VAL A 59 -1.20 -3.50 -1.70
CA VAL A 59 -2.44 -3.25 -2.45
C VAL A 59 -3.59 -2.70 -1.59
N GLY A 60 -3.26 -2.07 -0.46
CA GLY A 60 -4.24 -1.41 0.39
C GLY A 60 -4.73 -2.27 1.56
N ASP A 61 -5.72 -1.74 2.26
CA ASP A 61 -6.32 -2.31 3.46
C ASP A 61 -5.31 -2.45 4.60
N ILE A 62 -4.73 -1.31 4.99
CA ILE A 62 -3.75 -1.21 6.09
C ILE A 62 -4.38 -1.30 7.49
N LYS A 63 -5.68 -1.53 7.56
CA LYS A 63 -6.49 -1.80 8.74
C LYS A 63 -7.83 -2.40 8.32
N SER A 64 -8.58 -2.98 9.25
CA SER A 64 -9.94 -3.45 8.94
C SER A 64 -10.91 -2.30 8.70
N GLY A 65 -11.96 -2.50 7.90
CA GLY A 65 -12.99 -1.50 7.63
C GLY A 65 -13.73 -1.00 8.87
N SER A 66 -13.70 -1.72 9.99
CA SER A 66 -14.33 -1.34 11.27
C SER A 66 -13.36 -0.72 12.28
N SER A 67 -12.05 -0.79 12.06
CA SER A 67 -11.07 -0.15 12.95
C SER A 67 -11.09 1.36 12.77
N ALA A 68 -10.78 2.11 13.84
CA ALA A 68 -10.69 3.56 13.78
C ALA A 68 -9.58 4.03 12.80
N CYS A 69 -9.89 5.09 12.05
CA CYS A 69 -8.94 5.71 11.10
C CYS A 69 -8.16 6.87 11.76
N THR A 70 -7.63 6.64 12.97
CA THR A 70 -6.94 7.71 13.68
C THR A 70 -5.61 8.06 13.02
N ASP A 71 -5.13 9.28 13.25
CA ASP A 71 -3.83 9.74 12.77
C ASP A 71 -2.70 8.84 13.30
N GLU A 72 -2.80 8.40 14.56
CA GLU A 72 -1.81 7.52 15.19
C GLU A 72 -1.76 6.14 14.51
N ALA A 73 -2.93 5.59 14.15
CA ALA A 73 -2.99 4.32 13.44
C ALA A 73 -2.34 4.42 12.04
N LEU A 74 -2.66 5.49 11.30
CA LEU A 74 -2.06 5.74 9.99
C LEU A 74 -0.55 5.99 10.10
N GLN A 75 -0.12 6.79 11.10
CA GLN A 75 1.30 7.08 11.34
C GLN A 75 2.08 5.81 11.67
N LYS A 76 1.52 4.93 12.51
CA LYS A 76 2.19 3.65 12.85
C LYS A 76 2.45 2.80 11.62
N VAL A 77 1.49 2.70 10.71
CA VAL A 77 1.67 1.94 9.47
C VAL A 77 2.65 2.64 8.52
N TYR A 78 2.57 3.97 8.41
CA TYR A 78 3.56 4.75 7.66
C TYR A 78 4.99 4.47 8.15
N ASP A 79 5.21 4.50 9.47
CA ASP A 79 6.52 4.22 10.06
C ASP A 79 6.98 2.79 9.73
N GLN A 80 6.08 1.80 9.77
CA GLN A 80 6.37 0.43 9.36
C GLN A 80 6.74 0.34 7.87
N PHE A 81 6.03 1.04 6.99
CA PHE A 81 6.34 1.10 5.56
C PHE A 81 7.75 1.65 5.28
N GLN A 82 8.22 2.61 6.09
CA GLN A 82 9.58 3.13 5.97
C GLN A 82 10.67 2.15 6.43
N THR A 83 10.31 0.97 6.96
CA THR A 83 11.28 -0.06 7.37
C THR A 83 11.54 -1.13 6.31
N PHE A 84 10.87 -1.07 5.16
CA PHE A 84 11.26 -1.87 4.00
C PHE A 84 12.60 -1.41 3.46
N ASP A 85 13.55 -2.32 3.27
CA ASP A 85 14.89 -1.99 2.76
C ASP A 85 14.87 -1.65 1.26
N GLN A 86 13.94 -2.26 0.49
CA GLN A 86 13.72 -2.02 -0.93
C GLN A 86 12.54 -1.05 -1.13
N PRO A 87 12.33 -0.56 -2.37
CA PRO A 87 11.17 0.27 -2.69
C PRO A 87 9.86 -0.40 -2.31
N LEU A 88 8.94 0.34 -1.69
CA LEU A 88 7.57 -0.09 -1.44
C LEU A 88 6.61 0.82 -2.20
N VAL A 89 5.91 0.28 -3.16
CA VAL A 89 4.80 0.97 -3.84
C VAL A 89 3.52 0.69 -3.07
N TYR A 90 2.78 1.74 -2.76
CA TYR A 90 1.52 1.64 -2.02
C TYR A 90 0.36 2.07 -2.90
N ALA A 91 -0.64 1.19 -3.04
CA ALA A 91 -1.97 1.51 -3.56
C ALA A 91 -2.94 1.58 -2.37
N ILE A 92 -3.76 2.63 -2.31
CA ILE A 92 -4.71 2.83 -1.22
C ILE A 92 -5.87 1.84 -1.37
N GLY A 93 -6.26 1.19 -0.26
CA GLY A 93 -7.49 0.41 -0.16
C GLY A 93 -8.68 1.27 0.30
N ASP A 94 -9.85 0.68 0.41
CA ASP A 94 -11.06 1.38 0.85
C ASP A 94 -11.14 1.50 2.38
N ASN A 95 -10.56 0.56 3.12
CA ASN A 95 -10.64 0.53 4.57
C ASN A 95 -9.97 1.74 5.24
N GLU A 96 -8.98 2.35 4.63
CA GLU A 96 -8.28 3.49 5.20
C GLU A 96 -8.89 4.85 4.87
N TRP A 97 -9.94 4.88 4.01
CA TRP A 97 -10.66 6.14 3.74
C TRP A 97 -12.17 5.99 3.55
N THR A 98 -12.71 5.30 2.51
CA THR A 98 -14.17 5.22 2.29
C THR A 98 -14.88 4.55 3.46
N ASP A 99 -14.27 3.54 4.08
CA ASP A 99 -14.83 2.79 5.19
C ASP A 99 -14.64 3.45 6.57
N CYS A 100 -13.90 4.54 6.65
CA CYS A 100 -13.64 5.23 7.91
C CYS A 100 -14.90 5.77 8.60
N HIS A 101 -16.02 5.90 7.87
CA HIS A 101 -17.33 6.23 8.43
C HIS A 101 -17.97 5.09 9.23
N ARG A 102 -17.52 3.83 9.03
CA ARG A 102 -18.15 2.63 9.63
C ARG A 102 -17.86 2.47 11.11
N ASN A 103 -16.77 3.06 11.62
CA ASN A 103 -16.50 3.02 13.06
C ASN A 103 -17.52 3.87 13.82
N ARG A 104 -18.34 3.23 14.68
CA ARG A 104 -19.45 3.90 15.36
C ARG A 104 -19.01 4.80 16.52
N GLU A 105 -17.86 4.53 17.11
CA GLU A 105 -17.33 5.30 18.24
C GLU A 105 -16.57 6.54 17.76
N THR A 106 -15.82 6.40 16.68
CA THR A 106 -14.98 7.45 16.10
C THR A 106 -15.12 7.45 14.58
N PRO A 107 -16.28 7.87 14.04
CA PRO A 107 -16.45 7.96 12.59
C PRO A 107 -15.63 9.13 12.04
N PHE A 108 -14.95 8.90 10.93
CA PHE A 108 -14.21 9.93 10.21
C PHE A 108 -14.86 10.22 8.85
N ASN A 109 -14.71 11.45 8.37
CA ASN A 109 -15.10 11.78 7.02
C ASN A 109 -14.16 11.10 6.01
N PRO A 110 -14.67 10.33 5.03
CA PRO A 110 -13.85 9.61 4.05
C PRO A 110 -12.87 10.51 3.29
N ARG A 111 -13.32 11.65 2.76
CA ARG A 111 -12.45 12.53 1.97
C ARG A 111 -11.40 13.23 2.80
N GLU A 112 -11.70 13.53 4.06
CA GLU A 112 -10.71 14.05 4.99
C GLU A 112 -9.62 13.00 5.24
N ARG A 113 -9.99 11.71 5.40
CA ARG A 113 -9.02 10.62 5.52
C ARG A 113 -8.19 10.41 4.25
N LEU A 114 -8.81 10.50 3.08
CA LEU A 114 -8.07 10.45 1.81
C LEU A 114 -7.06 11.60 1.71
N ALA A 115 -7.46 12.83 2.08
CA ALA A 115 -6.54 13.96 2.12
C ALA A 115 -5.37 13.72 3.09
N LYS A 116 -5.63 13.10 4.25
CA LYS A 116 -4.60 12.73 5.21
C LYS A 116 -3.65 11.68 4.66
N LEU A 117 -4.15 10.63 4.00
CA LEU A 117 -3.33 9.62 3.34
C LEU A 117 -2.43 10.24 2.27
N ARG A 118 -2.98 11.11 1.43
CA ARG A 118 -2.22 11.85 0.41
C ARG A 118 -1.08 12.66 1.04
N GLN A 119 -1.37 13.36 2.13
CA GLN A 119 -0.37 14.14 2.85
C GLN A 119 0.74 13.27 3.45
N MET A 120 0.41 12.11 4.00
CA MET A 120 1.37 11.26 4.71
C MET A 120 2.15 10.33 3.78
N PHE A 121 1.44 9.56 2.96
CA PHE A 121 2.06 8.48 2.17
C PHE A 121 2.54 8.94 0.79
N PHE A 122 2.01 10.06 0.30
CA PHE A 122 2.31 10.59 -1.03
C PHE A 122 2.84 12.03 -0.98
N ALA A 123 3.48 12.42 0.13
CA ALA A 123 4.12 13.74 0.27
C ALA A 123 5.14 14.02 -0.84
N ASN A 124 5.76 12.98 -1.39
CA ASN A 124 6.59 13.05 -2.60
C ASN A 124 6.02 12.11 -3.67
N PRO A 125 5.04 12.55 -4.47
CA PRO A 125 4.32 11.70 -5.41
C PRO A 125 5.18 11.17 -6.57
N GLY A 126 6.42 11.61 -6.69
CA GLY A 126 7.39 11.08 -7.67
C GLY A 126 8.24 9.92 -7.15
N GLN A 127 7.99 9.44 -5.93
CA GLN A 127 8.79 8.38 -5.31
C GLN A 127 7.91 7.36 -4.58
N SER A 128 8.36 6.11 -4.55
CA SER A 128 7.82 5.08 -3.68
C SER A 128 8.22 5.31 -2.22
N LEU A 129 7.69 4.49 -1.31
CA LEU A 129 8.08 4.42 0.09
C LEU A 129 9.27 3.47 0.28
N GLY A 130 9.65 3.24 1.53
CA GLY A 130 10.78 2.40 1.92
C GLY A 130 12.09 3.17 2.07
N ARG A 131 13.12 2.50 2.56
CA ARG A 131 14.45 3.10 2.79
C ARG A 131 15.22 3.43 1.52
N ALA A 132 14.94 2.69 0.44
CA ALA A 132 15.55 2.90 -0.87
C ALA A 132 14.45 3.19 -1.90
N PRO A 133 13.79 4.37 -1.85
CA PRO A 133 12.67 4.65 -2.74
C PRO A 133 13.11 4.69 -4.20
N MET A 134 12.24 4.22 -5.09
CA MET A 134 12.42 4.34 -6.54
C MET A 134 11.55 5.44 -7.12
N THR A 135 11.96 5.97 -8.26
CA THR A 135 11.16 6.95 -9.01
C THR A 135 9.92 6.27 -9.59
N VAL A 136 8.77 6.94 -9.45
CA VAL A 136 7.50 6.58 -10.08
C VAL A 136 6.93 7.81 -10.79
N GLU A 137 6.11 7.59 -11.81
CA GLU A 137 5.37 8.64 -12.49
C GLU A 137 3.98 8.76 -11.86
N SER A 138 3.77 9.76 -11.01
CA SER A 138 2.44 10.06 -10.47
C SER A 138 1.60 10.78 -11.50
N GLU A 139 0.30 10.44 -11.57
CA GLU A 139 -0.70 11.13 -12.40
C GLU A 139 -0.71 12.63 -12.14
N ALA A 140 -0.67 13.03 -10.85
CA ALA A 140 -0.66 14.43 -10.44
C ALA A 140 0.51 15.24 -11.02
N ARG A 141 1.65 14.60 -11.29
CA ARG A 141 2.84 15.27 -11.84
C ARG A 141 2.87 15.27 -13.36
N THR A 142 2.21 14.31 -13.99
CA THR A 142 2.24 14.13 -15.45
C THR A 142 1.04 14.78 -16.13
N LEU A 143 -0.09 14.90 -15.43
CA LEU A 143 -1.35 15.43 -15.95
C LEU A 143 -1.87 16.56 -15.06
N PRO A 144 -1.60 17.84 -15.36
CA PRO A 144 -1.97 18.96 -14.50
C PRO A 144 -3.45 19.05 -14.15
N ALA A 145 -4.35 18.59 -15.03
CA ALA A 145 -5.79 18.54 -14.77
C ALA A 145 -6.15 17.57 -13.62
N PHE A 146 -5.27 16.64 -13.30
CA PHE A 146 -5.46 15.61 -12.28
C PHE A 146 -4.46 15.74 -11.12
N SER A 147 -3.99 16.95 -10.85
CA SER A 147 -2.98 17.25 -9.83
C SER A 147 -3.35 16.83 -8.40
N THR A 148 -4.61 16.51 -8.14
CA THR A 148 -5.10 16.01 -6.85
C THR A 148 -4.77 14.53 -6.63
N TYR A 149 -4.65 13.73 -7.70
CA TYR A 149 -4.52 12.27 -7.63
C TYR A 149 -3.06 11.84 -7.51
N VAL A 150 -2.44 12.20 -6.40
CA VAL A 150 -1.03 11.93 -6.12
C VAL A 150 -0.72 10.46 -5.92
N GLU A 151 -1.73 9.67 -5.55
CA GLU A 151 -1.67 8.24 -5.26
C GLU A 151 -1.69 7.35 -6.51
N ASN A 152 -2.26 7.83 -7.62
CA ASN A 152 -2.24 7.12 -8.87
C ASN A 152 -0.86 7.24 -9.51
N ALA A 153 -0.24 6.10 -9.79
CA ALA A 153 1.13 6.09 -10.29
C ALA A 153 1.40 4.94 -11.25
N ARG A 154 2.47 5.09 -12.04
CA ARG A 154 3.00 4.05 -12.89
C ARG A 154 4.53 4.05 -12.84
N PHE A 155 5.11 2.90 -13.16
CA PHE A 155 6.55 2.76 -13.33
C PHE A 155 6.84 1.55 -14.22
N THR A 156 8.02 1.52 -14.81
CA THR A 156 8.47 0.39 -15.61
C THR A 156 9.65 -0.29 -14.93
N LYS A 157 9.60 -1.60 -14.82
CA LYS A 157 10.74 -2.42 -14.41
C LYS A 157 11.06 -3.39 -15.54
N ASN A 158 12.25 -3.24 -16.12
CA ASN A 158 12.62 -3.88 -17.38
C ASN A 158 11.58 -3.56 -18.45
N ASP A 159 10.88 -4.53 -19.04
CA ASP A 159 9.86 -4.31 -20.08
C ASP A 159 8.42 -4.46 -19.54
N VAL A 160 8.24 -4.45 -18.20
CA VAL A 160 6.92 -4.58 -17.56
C VAL A 160 6.47 -3.24 -17.01
N LEU A 161 5.31 -2.78 -17.46
CA LEU A 161 4.62 -1.60 -16.91
C LEU A 161 3.77 -2.02 -15.70
N PHE A 162 3.96 -1.32 -14.60
CA PHE A 162 3.14 -1.42 -13.39
C PHE A 162 2.31 -0.14 -13.26
N VAL A 163 1.04 -0.29 -12.90
CA VAL A 163 0.12 0.82 -12.67
C VAL A 163 -0.59 0.58 -11.35
N THR A 164 -0.63 1.60 -10.49
CA THR A 164 -1.44 1.63 -9.27
C THR A 164 -2.54 2.65 -9.39
N LEU A 165 -3.74 2.26 -8.98
CA LEU A 165 -4.93 3.11 -9.00
C LEU A 165 -5.64 3.02 -7.64
N ASN A 166 -6.12 4.14 -7.14
CA ASN A 166 -7.06 4.17 -6.04
C ASN A 166 -8.47 3.99 -6.59
N ILE A 167 -9.10 2.87 -6.25
CA ILE A 167 -10.47 2.57 -6.69
C ILE A 167 -11.37 2.65 -5.45
N PRO A 168 -12.34 3.60 -5.40
CA PRO A 168 -13.21 3.76 -4.23
C PRO A 168 -14.00 2.49 -3.91
N GLY A 169 -13.95 2.07 -2.64
CA GLY A 169 -14.82 1.02 -2.11
C GLY A 169 -16.19 1.56 -1.66
N SER A 170 -16.87 0.82 -0.76
CA SER A 170 -18.18 1.20 -0.23
C SER A 170 -19.17 1.57 -1.32
N ASN A 171 -19.32 0.68 -2.31
CA ASN A 171 -20.17 0.89 -3.48
C ASN A 171 -19.84 2.22 -4.19
N ASN A 172 -18.55 2.41 -4.53
CA ASN A 172 -18.03 3.64 -5.13
C ASN A 172 -18.30 4.91 -4.28
N GLY A 173 -18.19 4.78 -2.97
CA GLY A 173 -18.43 5.88 -2.04
C GLY A 173 -19.90 6.21 -1.73
N PHE A 174 -20.87 5.55 -2.38
CA PHE A 174 -22.29 5.78 -2.14
C PHE A 174 -22.79 5.35 -0.76
N GLU A 175 -22.07 4.46 -0.08
CA GLU A 175 -22.39 3.98 1.26
C GLU A 175 -21.79 4.82 2.38
N THR A 176 -21.06 5.87 2.06
CA THR A 176 -20.42 6.75 3.04
C THR A 176 -21.40 7.79 3.59
N THR A 177 -21.03 8.42 4.72
CA THR A 177 -21.77 9.55 5.28
C THR A 177 -21.47 10.87 4.57
N ASP A 178 -20.48 10.90 3.67
CA ASP A 178 -20.13 12.04 2.85
C ASP A 178 -20.75 11.89 1.44
N PRO A 179 -21.78 12.65 1.08
CA PRO A 179 -22.41 12.53 -0.24
C PRO A 179 -21.47 12.84 -1.41
N GLN A 180 -20.36 13.53 -1.16
CA GLN A 180 -19.38 13.86 -2.18
C GLN A 180 -18.29 12.80 -2.36
N ALA A 181 -18.21 11.82 -1.46
CA ALA A 181 -17.23 10.72 -1.59
C ALA A 181 -17.45 9.90 -2.85
N ALA A 182 -18.72 9.76 -3.30
CA ALA A 182 -19.07 9.07 -4.53
C ALA A 182 -18.57 9.78 -5.80
N THR A 183 -18.20 11.05 -5.71
CA THR A 183 -17.77 11.88 -6.85
C THR A 183 -16.29 12.25 -6.78
N GLU A 184 -15.51 11.62 -5.91
CA GLU A 184 -14.09 11.94 -5.74
C GLU A 184 -13.30 11.73 -7.05
N TYR A 185 -13.70 10.75 -7.87
CA TYR A 185 -13.04 10.38 -9.11
C TYR A 185 -13.91 10.56 -10.36
N PHE A 186 -14.94 11.44 -10.33
CA PHE A 186 -15.80 11.73 -11.47
C PHE A 186 -15.82 13.22 -11.84
#